data_4d89da1681db6fe7d3a89f02a89ea102
#
_entry.id   4d89da1681db6fe7d3a89f02a89ea102
#
_cell.length_a   1.000
_cell.length_b   1.000
_cell.length_c   1.000
_cell.angle_alpha   90.00
_cell.angle_beta   90.00
_cell.angle_gamma   90.00
#
_symmetry.space_group_name_H-M   'P 1'
#
loop_
_entity.id
_entity.type
_entity.pdbx_description
1 polymer ?
#
loop_
_entity_poly.entity_id
_entity_poly.type
_entity_poly.pdbx_seq_one_letter_code
_entity_poly.pdbx_strand_id
1 'polypeptide(L)'
;LILYGNDSIDYQEEVFTENSNGNTDIKIKNRSVKVFEKIYMDLHTDEMEFSNEDFKNIYYQIIESFNENKEINVDKFINDLSEKQQQIVANLVMDNEKYFLHDWKKNNIYPKSKKDTLAQLTVETILNFRCYLIDKKVNGFKEQANTDQMNNSSLEEVVNYSKLKKLLSDKLNRVL
;
A
#
# COMPACT_ATOMS: atom_id res chain seq x y z
N LEU A 1 -8.27 3.23 -0.88
CA LEU A 1 -9.11 2.40 -1.74
C LEU A 1 -10.52 2.96 -1.87
N ILE A 2 -11.27 3.11 -0.79
CA ILE A 2 -12.69 3.52 -0.82
C ILE A 2 -12.88 4.84 -1.57
N LEU A 3 -12.09 5.88 -1.27
CA LEU A 3 -12.25 7.21 -1.84
C LEU A 3 -11.64 7.39 -3.24
N TYR A 4 -10.55 6.70 -3.52
CA TYR A 4 -9.75 6.90 -4.74
C TYR A 4 -9.54 5.63 -5.56
N GLY A 5 -10.18 4.52 -5.19
CA GLY A 5 -9.99 3.23 -5.86
C GLY A 5 -10.34 3.24 -7.34
N ASN A 6 -11.35 4.04 -7.72
CA ASN A 6 -11.81 4.19 -9.09
C ASN A 6 -10.94 5.15 -9.94
N ASP A 7 -10.13 6.00 -9.29
CA ASP A 7 -9.28 6.96 -9.99
C ASP A 7 -8.14 6.24 -10.72
N SER A 8 -7.79 6.73 -11.91
CA SER A 8 -6.65 6.22 -12.68
C SER A 8 -5.37 6.94 -12.28
N ILE A 9 -4.28 6.19 -12.22
CA ILE A 9 -2.93 6.69 -11.95
C ILE A 9 -1.98 6.22 -13.03
N ASP A 10 -1.03 7.08 -13.39
CA ASP A 10 0.09 6.74 -14.25
C ASP A 10 1.32 6.49 -13.38
N TYR A 11 1.98 5.36 -13.59
CA TYR A 11 3.21 5.01 -12.89
C TYR A 11 4.20 4.34 -13.81
N GLN A 12 5.47 4.36 -13.41
CA GLN A 12 6.56 3.71 -14.11
C GLN A 12 6.82 2.33 -13.51
N GLU A 13 6.84 1.32 -14.37
CA GLU A 13 7.17 -0.06 -14.00
C GLU A 13 8.50 -0.45 -14.62
N GLU A 14 9.38 -1.01 -13.81
CA GLU A 14 10.61 -1.63 -14.27
C GLU A 14 10.29 -3.05 -14.78
N VAL A 15 10.48 -3.27 -16.08
CA VAL A 15 10.26 -4.57 -16.71
C VAL A 15 11.61 -5.16 -17.08
N PHE A 16 11.92 -6.34 -16.54
CA PHE A 16 13.12 -7.09 -16.87
C PHE A 16 12.92 -7.79 -18.21
N THR A 17 13.80 -7.52 -19.16
CA THR A 17 13.78 -8.17 -20.48
C THR A 17 15.13 -8.82 -20.74
N GLU A 18 15.15 -10.06 -21.21
CA GLU A 18 16.37 -10.69 -21.70
C GLU A 18 16.72 -10.10 -23.06
N ASN A 19 17.98 -9.69 -23.22
CA ASN A 19 18.52 -9.31 -24.52
C ASN A 19 19.08 -10.56 -25.26
N SER A 20 19.40 -10.39 -26.54
CA SER A 20 19.91 -11.47 -27.41
C SER A 20 21.23 -12.12 -26.91
N ASN A 21 21.88 -11.55 -25.91
CA ASN A 21 23.12 -12.04 -25.31
C ASN A 21 22.90 -12.74 -23.95
N GLY A 22 21.63 -12.98 -23.56
CA GLY A 22 21.29 -13.60 -22.27
C GLY A 22 21.46 -12.72 -21.04
N ASN A 23 21.72 -11.40 -21.24
CA ASN A 23 21.77 -10.45 -20.14
C ASN A 23 20.40 -9.85 -19.88
N THR A 24 20.13 -9.53 -18.62
CA THR A 24 18.87 -8.88 -18.21
C THR A 24 18.98 -7.36 -18.34
N ASP A 25 18.16 -6.78 -19.20
CA ASP A 25 18.01 -5.33 -19.35
C ASP A 25 16.77 -4.86 -18.60
N ILE A 26 16.87 -3.69 -17.95
CA ILE A 26 15.75 -3.04 -17.27
C ILE A 26 15.15 -2.01 -18.24
N LYS A 27 13.88 -2.20 -18.60
CA LYS A 27 13.10 -1.23 -19.38
C LYS A 27 12.03 -0.60 -18.51
N ILE A 28 11.93 0.72 -18.57
CA ILE A 28 10.88 1.46 -17.90
C ILE A 28 9.68 1.54 -18.84
N LYS A 29 8.52 1.05 -18.37
CA LYS A 29 7.24 1.19 -19.07
C LYS A 29 6.30 2.07 -18.27
N ASN A 30 5.67 3.03 -18.95
CA ASN A 30 4.57 3.78 -18.36
C ASN A 30 3.30 2.92 -18.43
N ARG A 31 2.61 2.79 -17.31
CA ARG A 31 1.32 2.12 -17.20
C ARG A 31 0.29 3.04 -16.59
N SER A 32 -0.94 2.96 -17.12
CA SER A 32 -2.13 3.61 -16.55
C SER A 32 -3.06 2.52 -16.01
N VAL A 33 -3.36 2.58 -14.73
CA VAL A 33 -4.23 1.61 -14.05
C VAL A 33 -5.07 2.31 -13.00
N LYS A 34 -6.18 1.69 -12.57
CA LYS A 34 -6.93 2.17 -11.41
C LYS A 34 -6.12 1.95 -10.12
N VAL A 35 -6.26 2.86 -9.16
CA VAL A 35 -5.61 2.74 -7.84
C VAL A 35 -5.91 1.39 -7.19
N PHE A 36 -7.18 0.93 -7.30
CA PHE A 36 -7.58 -0.38 -6.82
C PHE A 36 -6.73 -1.50 -7.42
N GLU A 37 -6.59 -1.53 -8.76
CA GLU A 37 -5.85 -2.57 -9.48
C GLU A 37 -4.37 -2.58 -9.05
N LYS A 38 -3.77 -1.39 -8.92
CA LYS A 38 -2.37 -1.27 -8.47
C LYS A 38 -2.18 -1.84 -7.08
N ILE A 39 -3.03 -1.44 -6.12
CA ILE A 39 -2.94 -1.92 -4.74
C ILE A 39 -3.21 -3.43 -4.68
N TYR A 40 -4.23 -3.92 -5.40
CA TYR A 40 -4.54 -5.34 -5.43
C TYR A 40 -3.38 -6.18 -5.96
N MET A 41 -2.79 -5.76 -7.10
CA MET A 41 -1.65 -6.46 -7.70
C MET A 41 -0.45 -6.52 -6.74
N ASP A 42 -0.09 -5.41 -6.10
CA ASP A 42 1.05 -5.36 -5.18
C ASP A 42 0.82 -6.23 -3.93
N LEU A 43 -0.36 -6.13 -3.31
CA LEU A 43 -0.67 -6.91 -2.12
C LEU A 43 -0.73 -8.42 -2.43
N HIS A 44 -1.30 -8.77 -3.59
CA HIS A 44 -1.42 -10.17 -4.01
C HIS A 44 -0.06 -10.77 -4.40
N THR A 45 0.77 -10.04 -5.12
CA THR A 45 2.11 -10.50 -5.56
C THR A 45 3.04 -10.73 -4.36
N ASP A 46 2.91 -9.92 -3.33
CA ASP A 46 3.75 -10.01 -2.13
C ASP A 46 3.13 -10.91 -1.04
N GLU A 47 1.98 -11.54 -1.31
CA GLU A 47 1.21 -12.34 -0.34
C GLU A 47 0.97 -11.59 0.99
N MET A 48 0.74 -10.27 0.89
CA MET A 48 0.57 -9.41 2.06
C MET A 48 -0.84 -9.54 2.64
N GLU A 49 -0.92 -9.74 3.96
CA GLU A 49 -2.17 -9.79 4.69
C GLU A 49 -2.27 -8.71 5.77
N PHE A 50 -3.51 -8.24 5.98
CA PHE A 50 -3.79 -7.35 7.10
C PHE A 50 -3.81 -8.13 8.41
N SER A 51 -3.13 -7.59 9.43
CA SER A 51 -3.11 -8.20 10.77
C SER A 51 -4.38 -7.95 11.56
N ASN A 52 -5.14 -6.91 11.19
CA ASN A 52 -6.41 -6.56 11.82
C ASN A 52 -7.54 -7.18 11.00
N GLU A 53 -8.34 -8.02 11.64
CA GLU A 53 -9.43 -8.75 10.99
C GLU A 53 -10.52 -7.83 10.43
N ASP A 54 -10.82 -6.70 11.09
CA ASP A 54 -11.82 -5.76 10.58
C ASP A 54 -11.34 -5.13 9.26
N PHE A 55 -10.08 -4.69 9.18
CA PHE A 55 -9.50 -4.16 7.94
C PHE A 55 -9.36 -5.24 6.86
N LYS A 56 -9.01 -6.47 7.26
CA LYS A 56 -8.94 -7.61 6.34
C LYS A 56 -10.30 -7.87 5.69
N ASN A 57 -11.35 -7.94 6.49
CA ASN A 57 -12.70 -8.17 6.02
C ASN A 57 -13.20 -7.02 5.12
N ILE A 58 -12.98 -5.77 5.51
CA ILE A 58 -13.33 -4.60 4.68
C ILE A 58 -12.59 -4.66 3.34
N TYR A 59 -11.31 -5.01 3.35
CA TYR A 59 -10.51 -5.14 2.12
C TYR A 59 -11.06 -6.20 1.16
N TYR A 60 -11.41 -7.38 1.67
CA TYR A 60 -12.01 -8.42 0.83
C TYR A 60 -13.37 -8.03 0.26
N GLN A 61 -14.21 -7.36 1.03
CA GLN A 61 -15.49 -6.84 0.54
C GLN A 61 -15.30 -5.76 -0.55
N ILE A 62 -14.27 -4.92 -0.42
CA ILE A 62 -13.88 -3.98 -1.49
C ILE A 62 -13.50 -4.73 -2.77
N ILE A 63 -12.67 -5.79 -2.66
CA ILE A 63 -12.27 -6.61 -3.81
C ILE A 63 -13.48 -7.25 -4.47
N GLU A 64 -14.38 -7.84 -3.70
CA GLU A 64 -15.60 -8.48 -4.19
C GLU A 64 -16.48 -7.48 -4.94
N SER A 65 -16.77 -6.34 -4.32
CA SER A 65 -17.54 -5.26 -4.94
C SER A 65 -16.90 -4.76 -6.25
N PHE A 66 -15.56 -4.65 -6.29
CA PHE A 66 -14.85 -4.22 -7.49
C PHE A 66 -14.89 -5.28 -8.59
N ASN A 67 -14.76 -6.55 -8.24
CA ASN A 67 -14.82 -7.66 -9.21
C ASN A 67 -16.19 -7.76 -9.86
N GLU A 68 -17.27 -7.53 -9.10
CA GLU A 68 -18.63 -7.55 -9.60
C GLU A 68 -18.96 -6.35 -10.48
N ASN A 69 -18.65 -5.14 -10.02
CA ASN A 69 -19.16 -3.89 -10.61
C ASN A 69 -18.09 -3.12 -11.40
N LYS A 70 -16.81 -3.52 -11.37
CA LYS A 70 -15.66 -2.80 -11.94
C LYS A 70 -15.43 -1.41 -11.37
N GLU A 71 -16.25 -0.97 -10.44
CA GLU A 71 -16.19 0.31 -9.73
C GLU A 71 -16.83 0.17 -8.36
N ILE A 72 -16.36 0.98 -7.41
CA ILE A 72 -16.91 1.03 -6.07
C ILE A 72 -17.85 2.22 -5.98
N ASN A 73 -19.12 1.95 -5.69
CA ASN A 73 -20.05 2.98 -5.24
C ASN A 73 -19.92 3.09 -3.72
N VAL A 74 -19.34 4.20 -3.25
CA VAL A 74 -18.98 4.37 -1.83
C VAL A 74 -20.21 4.29 -0.93
N ASP A 75 -21.31 4.95 -1.30
CA ASP A 75 -22.52 4.99 -0.47
C ASP A 75 -23.16 3.61 -0.34
N LYS A 76 -23.27 2.88 -1.45
CA LYS A 76 -23.79 1.52 -1.46
C LYS A 76 -22.87 0.60 -0.65
N PHE A 77 -21.58 0.69 -0.87
CA PHE A 77 -20.60 -0.12 -0.17
C PHE A 77 -20.68 0.07 1.36
N ILE A 78 -20.79 1.33 1.83
CA ILE A 78 -20.91 1.61 3.27
C ILE A 78 -22.20 1.01 3.83
N ASN A 79 -23.31 1.09 3.12
CA ASN A 79 -24.60 0.54 3.57
C ASN A 79 -24.60 -0.99 3.67
N ASP A 80 -23.80 -1.67 2.86
CA ASP A 80 -23.70 -3.14 2.85
C ASP A 80 -22.78 -3.68 3.97
N LEU A 81 -22.02 -2.81 4.66
CA LEU A 81 -21.14 -3.17 5.77
C LEU A 81 -21.90 -3.39 7.09
N SER A 82 -21.34 -4.18 8.01
CA SER A 82 -21.81 -4.26 9.40
C SER A 82 -21.65 -2.92 10.12
N GLU A 83 -22.47 -2.64 11.15
CA GLU A 83 -22.39 -1.40 11.93
C GLU A 83 -20.98 -1.04 12.40
N LYS A 84 -20.23 -2.02 12.89
CA LYS A 84 -18.84 -1.83 13.32
C LYS A 84 -17.94 -1.39 12.17
N GLN A 85 -18.06 -2.04 11.02
CA GLN A 85 -17.27 -1.72 9.81
C GLN A 85 -17.68 -0.35 9.25
N GLN A 86 -18.98 -0.02 9.27
CA GLN A 86 -19.47 1.31 8.89
C GLN A 86 -18.83 2.41 9.72
N GLN A 87 -18.72 2.24 11.03
CA GLN A 87 -18.06 3.20 11.92
C GLN A 87 -16.58 3.36 11.56
N ILE A 88 -15.86 2.26 11.30
CA ILE A 88 -14.44 2.31 10.90
C ILE A 88 -14.28 3.10 9.60
N VAL A 89 -15.09 2.76 8.58
CA VAL A 89 -15.02 3.43 7.28
C VAL A 89 -15.42 4.89 7.39
N ALA A 90 -16.50 5.21 8.11
CA ALA A 90 -16.93 6.59 8.33
C ALA A 90 -15.85 7.43 9.00
N ASN A 91 -15.18 6.92 10.03
CA ASN A 91 -14.07 7.60 10.69
C ASN A 91 -12.92 7.88 9.72
N LEU A 92 -12.53 6.90 8.89
CA LEU A 92 -11.47 7.08 7.90
C LEU A 92 -11.82 8.13 6.84
N VAL A 93 -13.08 8.17 6.39
CA VAL A 93 -13.56 9.16 5.42
C VAL A 93 -13.60 10.55 6.05
N MET A 94 -14.15 10.68 7.27
CA MET A 94 -14.24 11.96 7.98
C MET A 94 -12.86 12.51 8.34
N ASP A 95 -11.92 11.68 8.75
CA ASP A 95 -10.55 12.12 9.02
C ASP A 95 -9.86 12.63 7.76
N ASN A 96 -10.15 12.04 6.61
CA ASN A 96 -9.64 12.56 5.34
C ASN A 96 -10.20 13.96 5.02
N GLU A 97 -11.46 14.24 5.36
CA GLU A 97 -12.09 15.54 5.14
C GLU A 97 -11.59 16.63 6.11
N LYS A 98 -11.29 16.29 7.37
CA LYS A 98 -10.73 17.22 8.36
C LYS A 98 -9.41 17.83 7.92
N TYR A 99 -8.60 17.09 7.16
CA TYR A 99 -7.32 17.56 6.62
C TYR A 99 -7.46 18.23 5.24
N PHE A 100 -8.69 18.46 4.77
CA PHE A 100 -8.92 19.27 3.59
C PHE A 100 -8.60 20.74 3.93
N LEU A 101 -7.55 21.24 3.29
CA LEU A 101 -7.06 22.59 3.51
C LEU A 101 -8.08 23.60 2.98
N HIS A 102 -8.91 24.14 3.87
CA HIS A 102 -9.80 25.23 3.54
C HIS A 102 -8.99 26.51 3.21
N ASP A 103 -9.21 27.02 2.00
CA ASP A 103 -8.96 28.41 1.59
C ASP A 103 -7.50 28.93 1.63
N TRP A 104 -6.52 28.05 1.44
CA TRP A 104 -5.11 28.43 1.30
C TRP A 104 -4.86 29.34 0.09
N LYS A 105 -5.75 29.32 -0.89
CA LYS A 105 -5.71 30.20 -2.07
C LYS A 105 -5.76 31.69 -1.68
N LYS A 106 -6.43 32.04 -0.57
CA LYS A 106 -6.46 33.41 -0.04
C LYS A 106 -5.08 33.91 0.36
N ASN A 107 -4.18 33.00 0.73
CA ASN A 107 -2.82 33.31 1.14
C ASN A 107 -1.79 33.08 0.02
N ASN A 108 -2.22 32.94 -1.23
CA ASN A 108 -1.37 32.61 -2.39
C ASN A 108 -0.60 31.28 -2.23
N ILE A 109 -1.09 30.37 -1.38
CA ILE A 109 -0.53 29.03 -1.23
C ILE A 109 -1.40 28.08 -2.05
N TYR A 110 -0.80 27.42 -3.03
CA TYR A 110 -1.45 26.48 -3.94
C TYR A 110 -0.93 25.07 -3.66
N PRO A 111 -1.45 24.35 -2.64
CA PRO A 111 -1.05 22.98 -2.40
C PRO A 111 -1.49 22.10 -3.58
N LYS A 112 -0.66 21.14 -3.96
CA LYS A 112 -1.05 20.13 -4.95
C LYS A 112 -2.28 19.41 -4.45
N SER A 113 -3.25 19.14 -5.32
CA SER A 113 -4.42 18.35 -4.95
C SER A 113 -4.01 16.91 -4.65
N LYS A 114 -4.78 16.20 -3.83
CA LYS A 114 -4.53 14.77 -3.58
C LYS A 114 -4.56 13.96 -4.87
N LYS A 115 -5.37 14.36 -5.86
CA LYS A 115 -5.43 13.71 -7.17
C LYS A 115 -4.11 13.84 -7.93
N ASP A 116 -3.46 15.01 -7.87
CA ASP A 116 -2.18 15.25 -8.58
C ASP A 116 -1.02 14.45 -7.98
N THR A 117 -1.15 14.02 -6.72
CA THR A 117 -0.12 13.24 -6.00
C THR A 117 -0.55 11.79 -5.76
N LEU A 118 -1.70 11.37 -6.32
CA LEU A 118 -2.31 10.08 -5.99
C LEU A 118 -1.42 8.88 -6.39
N ALA A 119 -0.73 8.96 -7.52
CA ALA A 119 0.21 7.92 -7.94
C ALA A 119 1.36 7.76 -6.92
N GLN A 120 1.97 8.87 -6.54
CA GLN A 120 3.02 8.89 -5.53
C GLN A 120 2.51 8.38 -4.18
N LEU A 121 1.36 8.88 -3.72
CA LEU A 121 0.73 8.47 -2.46
C LEU A 121 0.45 6.96 -2.45
N THR A 122 -0.03 6.40 -3.55
CA THR A 122 -0.31 4.97 -3.67
C THR A 122 0.97 4.14 -3.52
N VAL A 123 2.02 4.50 -4.26
CA VAL A 123 3.31 3.79 -4.20
C VAL A 123 3.94 3.91 -2.80
N GLU A 124 3.99 5.12 -2.24
CA GLU A 124 4.55 5.34 -0.90
C GLU A 124 3.77 4.58 0.19
N THR A 125 2.46 4.52 0.08
CA THR A 125 1.63 3.77 1.04
C THR A 125 1.94 2.28 1.00
N ILE A 126 2.08 1.69 -0.20
CA ILE A 126 2.45 0.28 -0.36
C ILE A 126 3.85 0.02 0.20
N LEU A 127 4.83 0.87 -0.13
CA LEU A 127 6.20 0.74 0.39
C LEU A 127 6.25 0.84 1.92
N ASN A 128 5.50 1.78 2.51
CA ASN A 128 5.38 1.89 3.97
C ASN A 128 4.76 0.64 4.59
N PHE A 129 3.74 0.08 3.95
CA PHE A 129 3.11 -1.14 4.43
C PHE A 129 4.07 -2.33 4.38
N ARG A 130 4.86 -2.46 3.31
CA ARG A 130 5.95 -3.45 3.21
C ARG A 130 6.95 -3.29 4.35
N CYS A 131 7.43 -2.07 4.60
CA CYS A 131 8.34 -1.79 5.72
C CYS A 131 7.74 -2.19 7.07
N TYR A 132 6.48 -1.86 7.30
CA TYR A 132 5.77 -2.24 8.54
C TYR A 132 5.69 -3.76 8.73
N LEU A 133 5.38 -4.52 7.67
CA LEU A 133 5.32 -5.98 7.74
C LEU A 133 6.69 -6.61 8.00
N ILE A 134 7.75 -6.05 7.41
CA ILE A 134 9.13 -6.46 7.68
C ILE A 134 9.46 -6.23 9.16
N ASP A 135 9.16 -5.04 9.69
CA ASP A 135 9.40 -4.76 11.11
C ASP A 135 8.67 -5.74 12.03
N LYS A 136 7.43 -6.04 11.70
CA LYS A 136 6.64 -7.01 12.46
C LYS A 136 7.29 -8.40 12.45
N LYS A 137 7.78 -8.87 11.29
CA LYS A 137 8.51 -10.15 11.17
C LYS A 137 9.81 -10.13 11.96
N VAL A 138 10.62 -9.08 11.79
CA VAL A 138 11.90 -8.94 12.50
C VAL A 138 11.71 -8.88 14.01
N ASN A 139 10.69 -8.18 14.49
CA ASN A 139 10.37 -8.15 15.92
C ASN A 139 9.91 -9.51 16.45
N GLY A 140 9.13 -10.27 15.68
CA GLY A 140 8.78 -11.65 16.02
C GLY A 140 10.00 -12.55 16.19
N PHE A 141 11.01 -12.44 15.32
CA PHE A 141 12.27 -13.18 15.48
C PHE A 141 13.06 -12.74 16.72
N LYS A 142 13.07 -11.45 17.04
CA LYS A 142 13.72 -10.95 18.26
C LYS A 142 13.06 -11.47 19.54
N GLU A 143 11.74 -11.56 19.56
CA GLU A 143 10.99 -12.14 20.67
C GLU A 143 11.32 -13.63 20.85
N GLN A 144 11.42 -14.38 19.75
CA GLN A 144 11.84 -15.78 19.77
C GLN A 144 13.28 -15.94 20.25
N ALA A 145 14.17 -15.02 19.90
CA ALA A 145 15.56 -15.02 20.38
C ALA A 145 15.67 -14.92 21.91
N ASN A 146 14.80 -14.14 22.53
CA ASN A 146 14.76 -13.98 23.98
C ASN A 146 14.31 -15.26 24.72
N THR A 147 13.77 -16.25 24.00
CA THR A 147 13.31 -17.53 24.54
C THR A 147 14.28 -18.70 24.23
N ASP A 148 15.54 -18.44 23.87
CA ASP A 148 16.58 -19.41 23.47
C ASP A 148 16.17 -20.34 22.28
N GLN A 149 15.21 -19.94 21.47
CA GLN A 149 14.72 -20.72 20.31
C GLN A 149 15.28 -20.21 18.98
N MET A 150 16.19 -19.25 18.99
CA MET A 150 16.74 -18.68 17.75
C MET A 150 17.81 -19.62 17.17
N ASN A 151 17.61 -20.02 15.92
CA ASN A 151 18.58 -20.79 15.15
C ASN A 151 19.31 -19.91 14.12
N ASN A 152 20.38 -20.43 13.50
CA ASN A 152 21.18 -19.71 12.50
C ASN A 152 20.33 -19.25 11.29
N SER A 153 19.32 -20.04 10.90
CA SER A 153 18.41 -19.70 9.80
C SER A 153 17.62 -18.43 10.11
N SER A 154 17.12 -18.29 11.34
CA SER A 154 16.37 -17.09 11.75
C SER A 154 17.23 -15.83 11.74
N LEU A 155 18.53 -15.95 12.06
CA LEU A 155 19.48 -14.84 11.98
C LEU A 155 19.69 -14.37 10.52
N GLU A 156 19.86 -15.32 9.60
CA GLU A 156 19.99 -15.00 8.16
C GLU A 156 18.74 -14.31 7.63
N GLU A 157 17.56 -14.76 8.04
CA GLU A 157 16.29 -14.11 7.65
C GLU A 157 16.22 -12.68 8.17
N VAL A 158 16.57 -12.42 9.44
CA VAL A 158 16.59 -11.05 10.00
C VAL A 158 17.53 -10.14 9.20
N VAL A 159 18.72 -10.63 8.83
CA VAL A 159 19.68 -9.87 8.01
C VAL A 159 19.09 -9.56 6.62
N ASN A 160 18.45 -10.54 5.98
CA ASN A 160 17.86 -10.37 4.67
C ASN A 160 16.67 -9.39 4.70
N TYR A 161 15.78 -9.51 5.69
CA TYR A 161 14.68 -8.54 5.88
C TYR A 161 15.18 -7.13 6.18
N SER A 162 16.26 -7.00 6.97
CA SER A 162 16.85 -5.69 7.26
C SER A 162 17.45 -5.03 6.01
N LYS A 163 18.12 -5.82 5.15
CA LYS A 163 18.62 -5.34 3.85
C LYS A 163 17.48 -4.90 2.93
N LEU A 164 16.41 -5.73 2.85
CA LEU A 164 15.23 -5.40 2.04
C LEU A 164 14.57 -4.11 2.55
N LYS A 165 14.39 -3.97 3.86
CA LYS A 165 13.84 -2.74 4.45
C LYS A 165 14.67 -1.51 4.09
N LYS A 166 16.00 -1.61 4.13
CA LYS A 166 16.87 -0.50 3.72
C LYS A 166 16.61 -0.09 2.28
N LEU A 167 16.55 -1.05 1.34
CA LEU A 167 16.26 -0.77 -0.07
C LEU A 167 14.89 -0.09 -0.27
N LEU A 168 13.86 -0.53 0.48
CA LEU A 168 12.53 0.08 0.42
C LEU A 168 12.53 1.50 1.01
N SER A 169 13.26 1.73 2.11
CA SER A 169 13.41 3.04 2.73
C SER A 169 14.17 4.02 1.84
N ASP A 170 15.20 3.55 1.15
CA ASP A 170 15.93 4.37 0.16
C ASP A 170 15.00 4.81 -0.99
N LYS A 171 14.09 3.92 -1.44
CA LYS A 171 13.04 4.27 -2.42
C LYS A 171 12.04 5.31 -1.89
N LEU A 172 11.82 5.36 -0.59
CA LEU A 172 10.97 6.36 0.07
C LEU A 172 11.71 7.68 0.36
N ASN A 173 13.00 7.80 0.00
CA ASN A 173 13.87 8.93 0.38
C ASN A 173 13.84 9.21 1.90
N ARG A 174 13.75 8.16 2.69
CA ARG A 174 13.76 8.24 4.16
C ARG A 174 15.08 7.71 4.71
N VAL A 175 15.62 8.47 5.65
CA VAL A 175 16.75 8.01 6.46
C VAL A 175 16.20 7.06 7.53
N LEU A 176 16.81 5.91 7.66
CA LEU A 176 16.50 4.91 8.70
C LEU A 176 17.14 5.31 10.03
#